data_f816d270a394d70e096eaa5b6642658f
#
_entry.id   f816d270a394d70e096eaa5b6642658f
#
_cell.length_a   1.000
_cell.length_b   1.000
_cell.length_c   1.000
_cell.angle_alpha   90.00
_cell.angle_beta   90.00
_cell.angle_gamma   90.00
#
_symmetry.space_group_name_H-M   'P 1'
#
loop_
_entity.id
_entity.type
_entity.pdbx_description
1 polymer ?
#
loop_
_entity_poly.entity_id
_entity_poly.type
_entity_poly.pdbx_seq_one_letter_code
_entity_poly.pdbx_strand_id
1 'polypeptide(L)'
;MDETGTRNPWVRRLALFAGFATVVTGIVLAVMFMSTPAALLDDGPISPYDAAHTASVPQPVGVRTGLWIEIPALHIALPIHEGDGSNNIPDWVALHYPGTAIPGDSGNSYLYAHGIRGMFGGLLRAKNGEAVVLHDYTSGEQRTFHVSRVIGRTKYNDVSWIYETSSTPLLTLQTCIGADINTDRWVVQAA
;
A
#
# COMPACT_ATOMS: atom_id res chain seq x y z
N MET A 1 39.16 -12.88 68.62
CA MET A 1 38.85 -13.98 67.66
C MET A 1 38.40 -13.30 66.37
N ASP A 2 39.30 -13.28 65.44
CA ASP A 2 39.16 -12.51 64.20
C ASP A 2 38.87 -13.52 63.07
N GLU A 3 37.66 -13.53 62.56
CA GLU A 3 37.29 -14.35 61.40
C GLU A 3 37.38 -13.52 60.16
N THR A 4 38.58 -13.42 59.59
CA THR A 4 38.80 -12.91 58.25
C THR A 4 38.39 -13.96 57.22
N GLY A 5 37.13 -13.91 56.80
CA GLY A 5 36.63 -14.73 55.69
C GLY A 5 37.32 -14.32 54.38
N THR A 6 38.31 -15.09 53.98
CA THR A 6 39.00 -14.96 52.68
C THR A 6 38.02 -15.26 51.58
N ARG A 7 37.43 -14.22 50.98
CA ARG A 7 36.60 -14.35 49.76
C ARG A 7 37.49 -14.78 48.59
N ASN A 8 37.28 -16.01 48.20
CA ASN A 8 38.01 -16.67 47.12
C ASN A 8 37.93 -15.86 45.79
N PRO A 9 39.06 -15.38 45.24
CA PRO A 9 39.06 -14.50 44.07
C PRO A 9 38.51 -15.16 42.81
N TRP A 10 38.46 -16.49 42.77
CA TRP A 10 37.91 -17.25 41.68
C TRP A 10 36.37 -17.12 41.56
N VAL A 11 35.67 -16.97 42.66
CA VAL A 11 34.21 -16.79 42.63
C VAL A 11 33.82 -15.45 42.06
N ARG A 12 34.60 -14.38 42.28
CA ARG A 12 34.38 -13.07 41.65
C ARG A 12 34.61 -13.09 40.14
N ARG A 13 35.59 -13.86 39.68
CA ARG A 13 35.86 -14.00 38.25
C ARG A 13 34.79 -14.79 37.53
N LEU A 14 34.28 -15.86 38.10
CA LEU A 14 33.16 -16.63 37.56
C LEU A 14 31.87 -15.83 37.49
N ALA A 15 31.55 -15.01 38.49
CA ALA A 15 30.36 -14.16 38.44
C ALA A 15 30.43 -13.06 37.37
N LEU A 16 31.63 -12.50 37.13
CA LEU A 16 31.84 -11.52 36.06
C LEU A 16 31.72 -12.16 34.66
N PHE A 17 32.20 -13.38 34.45
CA PHE A 17 32.06 -14.08 33.16
C PHE A 17 30.61 -14.51 32.92
N ALA A 18 29.87 -14.95 33.91
CA ALA A 18 28.46 -15.31 33.77
C ALA A 18 27.59 -14.10 33.45
N GLY A 19 27.87 -12.92 34.07
CA GLY A 19 27.16 -11.68 33.73
C GLY A 19 27.44 -11.17 32.33
N PHE A 20 28.67 -11.29 31.84
CA PHE A 20 29.04 -10.86 30.50
C PHE A 20 28.42 -11.75 29.40
N ALA A 21 28.37 -13.08 29.64
CA ALA A 21 27.74 -14.02 28.72
C ALA A 21 26.22 -13.78 28.59
N THR A 22 25.52 -13.46 29.67
CA THR A 22 24.08 -13.17 29.63
C THR A 22 23.78 -11.85 28.90
N VAL A 23 24.61 -10.82 29.06
CA VAL A 23 24.44 -9.54 28.36
C VAL A 23 24.69 -9.71 26.86
N VAL A 24 25.73 -10.42 26.46
CA VAL A 24 26.06 -10.66 25.05
C VAL A 24 24.97 -11.51 24.38
N THR A 25 24.46 -12.55 25.05
CA THR A 25 23.36 -13.37 24.52
C THR A 25 22.07 -12.58 24.40
N GLY A 26 21.78 -11.69 25.35
CA GLY A 26 20.62 -10.79 25.27
C GLY A 26 20.69 -9.80 24.10
N ILE A 27 21.87 -9.22 23.86
CA ILE A 27 22.09 -8.28 22.75
C ILE A 27 22.00 -9.02 21.39
N VAL A 28 22.57 -10.23 21.27
CA VAL A 28 22.49 -11.01 20.03
C VAL A 28 21.04 -11.42 19.74
N LEU A 29 20.28 -11.84 20.76
CA LEU A 29 18.84 -12.11 20.58
C LEU A 29 18.05 -10.86 20.21
N ALA A 30 18.31 -9.71 20.83
CA ALA A 30 17.65 -8.45 20.49
C ALA A 30 17.96 -7.99 19.05
N VAL A 31 19.23 -8.15 18.63
CA VAL A 31 19.64 -7.82 17.23
C VAL A 31 19.00 -8.80 16.24
N MET A 32 18.88 -10.09 16.58
CA MET A 32 18.19 -11.05 15.71
C MET A 32 16.67 -10.77 15.62
N PHE A 33 16.05 -10.29 16.70
CA PHE A 33 14.64 -9.89 16.66
C PHE A 33 14.41 -8.57 15.90
N MET A 34 15.39 -7.65 15.90
CA MET A 34 15.32 -6.42 15.10
C MET A 34 15.72 -6.62 13.65
N SER A 35 16.40 -7.72 13.35
CA SER A 35 16.87 -8.06 11.99
C SER A 35 16.02 -9.13 11.30
N THR A 36 14.87 -9.50 11.86
CA THR A 36 13.88 -10.15 11.02
C THR A 36 13.53 -9.13 9.94
N PRO A 37 13.93 -9.36 8.67
CA PRO A 37 13.33 -8.60 7.59
C PRO A 37 11.83 -8.75 7.83
N ALA A 38 11.11 -7.63 7.85
CA ALA A 38 9.65 -7.67 7.81
C ALA A 38 9.35 -8.76 6.78
N ALA A 39 8.85 -9.91 7.26
CA ALA A 39 8.52 -11.00 6.37
C ALA A 39 7.72 -10.33 5.29
N LEU A 40 8.21 -10.38 4.06
CA LEU A 40 7.46 -9.93 2.91
C LEU A 40 6.10 -10.55 3.15
N LEU A 41 5.14 -9.75 3.58
CA LEU A 41 3.79 -10.22 3.78
C LEU A 41 3.52 -10.92 2.47
N ASP A 42 3.38 -12.23 2.53
CA ASP A 42 2.98 -13.01 1.37
C ASP A 42 1.63 -12.41 0.99
N ASP A 43 1.70 -11.47 0.05
CA ASP A 43 0.52 -10.73 -0.38
C ASP A 43 -0.50 -11.66 -1.01
N GLY A 44 -0.23 -12.96 -1.03
CA GLY A 44 -1.04 -13.98 -1.64
C GLY A 44 -1.26 -13.74 -3.14
N PRO A 45 -1.83 -14.65 -3.85
CA PRO A 45 -2.19 -14.45 -5.25
C PRO A 45 -3.28 -13.38 -5.33
N ILE A 46 -2.94 -12.19 -5.80
CA ILE A 46 -3.88 -11.08 -5.97
C ILE A 46 -4.76 -11.35 -7.20
N SER A 47 -4.14 -11.80 -8.27
CA SER A 47 -4.83 -12.10 -9.53
C SER A 47 -3.98 -13.04 -10.39
N PRO A 48 -4.61 -13.99 -11.12
CA PRO A 48 -3.92 -14.76 -12.17
C PRO A 48 -3.27 -13.88 -13.24
N TYR A 49 -3.73 -12.65 -13.38
CA TYR A 49 -3.21 -11.65 -14.29
C TYR A 49 -1.85 -11.09 -13.83
N ASP A 50 -1.55 -11.15 -12.55
CA ASP A 50 -0.34 -10.60 -11.93
C ASP A 50 0.94 -11.21 -12.51
N ALA A 51 0.94 -12.51 -12.80
CA ALA A 51 2.10 -13.22 -13.32
C ALA A 51 2.52 -12.75 -14.73
N ALA A 52 1.59 -12.26 -15.54
CA ALA A 52 1.87 -11.81 -16.90
C ALA A 52 2.46 -10.39 -16.95
N HIS A 53 2.27 -9.59 -15.89
CA HIS A 53 2.59 -8.17 -15.88
C HIS A 53 3.79 -7.79 -15.00
N THR A 54 4.36 -8.72 -14.24
CA THR A 54 5.49 -8.45 -13.32
C THR A 54 6.82 -8.14 -14.01
N ALA A 55 6.93 -8.34 -15.31
CA ALA A 55 8.22 -8.29 -16.03
C ALA A 55 8.48 -6.99 -16.82
N SER A 56 7.51 -6.10 -17.00
CA SER A 56 7.70 -4.91 -17.82
C SER A 56 7.64 -3.63 -16.98
N VAL A 57 8.70 -2.82 -17.05
CA VAL A 57 8.64 -1.42 -16.61
C VAL A 57 7.88 -0.64 -17.69
N PRO A 58 6.69 -0.13 -17.42
CA PRO A 58 5.84 0.41 -18.47
C PRO A 58 6.25 1.82 -18.88
N GLN A 59 6.04 2.10 -20.14
CA GLN A 59 5.99 3.47 -20.62
C GLN A 59 4.60 4.03 -20.33
N PRO A 60 4.50 5.17 -19.66
CA PRO A 60 3.20 5.78 -19.37
C PRO A 60 2.51 6.21 -20.67
N VAL A 61 1.32 5.72 -20.89
CA VAL A 61 0.41 6.16 -21.96
C VAL A 61 -0.61 7.09 -21.34
N GLY A 62 -0.93 8.19 -22.02
CA GLY A 62 -1.86 9.20 -21.56
C GLY A 62 -1.18 10.50 -21.09
N VAL A 63 -1.98 11.52 -20.85
CA VAL A 63 -1.50 12.83 -20.40
C VAL A 63 -1.20 12.76 -18.91
N ARG A 64 0.01 13.17 -18.53
CA ARG A 64 0.40 13.23 -17.12
C ARG A 64 -0.32 14.38 -16.43
N THR A 65 -0.95 14.10 -15.30
CA THR A 65 -1.60 15.13 -14.47
C THR A 65 -0.62 15.85 -13.53
N GLY A 66 0.55 15.29 -13.28
CA GLY A 66 1.44 15.70 -12.20
C GLY A 66 1.05 15.10 -10.84
N LEU A 67 -0.07 14.40 -10.75
CA LEU A 67 -0.54 13.77 -9.54
C LEU A 67 -0.02 12.35 -9.38
N TRP A 68 0.07 11.90 -8.13
CA TRP A 68 0.51 10.59 -7.75
C TRP A 68 -0.32 10.08 -6.58
N ILE A 69 -0.76 8.84 -6.62
CA ILE A 69 -1.47 8.20 -5.52
C ILE A 69 -0.58 7.19 -4.82
N GLU A 70 -0.60 7.23 -3.48
CA GLU A 70 0.11 6.28 -2.63
C GLU A 70 -0.85 5.70 -1.58
N ILE A 71 -0.82 4.38 -1.39
CA ILE A 71 -1.52 3.68 -0.32
C ILE A 71 -0.49 2.77 0.37
N PRO A 72 0.23 3.29 1.39
CA PRO A 72 1.39 2.60 1.97
C PRO A 72 1.04 1.22 2.53
N ALA A 73 -0.11 1.08 3.19
CA ALA A 73 -0.57 -0.18 3.77
C ALA A 73 -0.80 -1.29 2.71
N LEU A 74 -0.99 -0.91 1.46
CA LEU A 74 -1.27 -1.81 0.34
C LEU A 74 -0.11 -1.90 -0.66
N HIS A 75 1.01 -1.24 -0.37
CA HIS A 75 2.19 -1.14 -1.27
C HIS A 75 1.84 -0.63 -2.68
N ILE A 76 0.92 0.34 -2.74
CA ILE A 76 0.51 0.99 -3.98
C ILE A 76 1.19 2.35 -4.06
N ALA A 77 1.85 2.63 -5.18
CA ALA A 77 2.43 3.94 -5.49
C ALA A 77 2.42 4.13 -7.02
N LEU A 78 1.53 4.95 -7.55
CA LEU A 78 1.29 5.09 -8.98
C LEU A 78 1.15 6.55 -9.42
N PRO A 79 1.72 6.93 -10.56
CA PRO A 79 1.36 8.19 -11.20
C PRO A 79 -0.10 8.14 -11.66
N ILE A 80 -0.77 9.29 -11.60
CA ILE A 80 -2.13 9.44 -12.12
C ILE A 80 -2.02 10.11 -13.51
N HIS A 81 -2.62 9.48 -14.51
CA HIS A 81 -2.76 10.04 -15.84
C HIS A 81 -4.23 10.22 -16.21
N GLU A 82 -4.50 11.15 -17.12
CA GLU A 82 -5.84 11.26 -17.70
C GLU A 82 -6.15 10.04 -18.55
N GLY A 83 -7.27 9.39 -18.26
CA GLY A 83 -7.82 8.32 -19.07
C GLY A 83 -8.73 8.87 -20.17
N ASP A 84 -9.08 8.04 -21.12
CA ASP A 84 -10.04 8.33 -22.19
C ASP A 84 -11.40 7.63 -21.97
N GLY A 85 -11.55 6.97 -20.82
CA GLY A 85 -12.73 6.16 -20.50
C GLY A 85 -12.76 4.78 -21.16
N SER A 86 -11.73 4.44 -21.94
CA SER A 86 -11.59 3.12 -22.55
C SER A 86 -11.06 2.08 -21.55
N ASN A 87 -11.10 0.81 -21.97
CA ASN A 87 -10.50 -0.29 -21.22
C ASN A 87 -9.01 -0.49 -21.52
N ASN A 88 -8.39 0.42 -22.28
CA ASN A 88 -6.96 0.36 -22.56
C ASN A 88 -6.19 1.01 -21.41
N ILE A 89 -5.93 0.24 -20.36
CA ILE A 89 -5.25 0.70 -19.13
C ILE A 89 -3.77 0.36 -19.28
N PRO A 90 -2.85 1.36 -19.23
CA PRO A 90 -1.42 1.09 -19.20
C PRO A 90 -1.00 0.45 -17.89
N ASP A 91 0.07 -0.36 -17.92
CA ASP A 91 0.70 -0.85 -16.71
C ASP A 91 1.34 0.29 -15.89
N TRP A 92 1.33 0.15 -14.57
CA TRP A 92 1.99 1.04 -13.59
C TRP A 92 1.48 2.48 -13.58
N VAL A 93 0.25 2.69 -13.99
CA VAL A 93 -0.43 3.97 -14.01
C VAL A 93 -1.82 3.79 -13.42
N ALA A 94 -2.27 4.74 -12.63
CA ALA A 94 -3.69 4.90 -12.31
C ALA A 94 -4.28 5.89 -13.30
N LEU A 95 -5.41 5.57 -13.91
CA LEU A 95 -6.11 6.47 -14.82
C LEU A 95 -7.22 7.20 -14.09
N HIS A 96 -7.29 8.51 -14.31
CA HIS A 96 -8.42 9.34 -13.92
C HIS A 96 -9.52 9.24 -15.00
N TYR A 97 -10.75 8.95 -14.57
CA TYR A 97 -11.86 8.80 -15.50
C TYR A 97 -12.37 10.18 -15.95
N PRO A 98 -12.45 10.44 -17.27
CA PRO A 98 -12.81 11.75 -17.79
C PRO A 98 -14.21 12.17 -17.34
N GLY A 99 -14.35 13.45 -16.98
CA GLY A 99 -15.62 14.02 -16.53
C GLY A 99 -15.96 13.79 -15.07
N THR A 100 -15.11 13.10 -14.29
CA THR A 100 -15.17 13.09 -12.82
C THR A 100 -14.36 14.25 -12.25
N ALA A 101 -14.48 14.54 -10.94
CA ALA A 101 -13.73 15.63 -10.33
C ALA A 101 -12.22 15.38 -10.42
N ILE A 102 -11.42 16.43 -10.55
CA ILE A 102 -9.96 16.32 -10.46
C ILE A 102 -9.59 15.76 -9.09
N PRO A 103 -8.66 14.77 -9.01
CA PRO A 103 -8.30 14.18 -7.75
C PRO A 103 -7.82 15.23 -6.72
N GLY A 104 -8.52 15.27 -5.59
CA GLY A 104 -8.30 16.25 -4.53
C GLY A 104 -9.27 17.42 -4.53
N ASP A 105 -9.99 17.69 -5.61
CA ASP A 105 -11.05 18.70 -5.64
C ASP A 105 -12.37 18.16 -5.08
N SER A 106 -13.31 19.08 -4.75
CA SER A 106 -14.66 18.71 -4.34
C SER A 106 -15.37 17.94 -5.44
N GLY A 107 -15.99 16.84 -5.06
CA GLY A 107 -16.63 15.91 -5.97
C GLY A 107 -16.02 14.52 -5.88
N ASN A 108 -16.53 13.61 -6.71
CA ASN A 108 -16.00 12.25 -6.83
C ASN A 108 -14.94 12.19 -7.94
N SER A 109 -13.74 11.87 -7.57
CA SER A 109 -12.64 11.56 -8.49
C SER A 109 -12.56 10.05 -8.68
N TYR A 110 -12.81 9.57 -9.89
CA TYR A 110 -12.79 8.14 -10.16
C TYR A 110 -11.46 7.73 -10.77
N LEU A 111 -10.73 6.88 -10.04
CA LEU A 111 -9.43 6.35 -10.45
C LEU A 111 -9.51 4.85 -10.68
N TYR A 112 -8.91 4.37 -11.75
CA TYR A 112 -8.90 2.95 -12.07
C TYR A 112 -7.52 2.49 -12.57
N ALA A 113 -7.16 1.25 -12.23
CA ALA A 113 -5.90 0.63 -12.61
C ALA A 113 -6.03 -0.89 -12.65
N HIS A 114 -5.02 -1.57 -13.22
CA HIS A 114 -4.97 -3.04 -13.23
C HIS A 114 -4.98 -3.66 -11.84
N GLY A 115 -5.61 -4.84 -11.72
CA GLY A 115 -5.68 -5.65 -10.51
C GLY A 115 -4.43 -6.47 -10.25
N ILE A 116 -3.24 -5.92 -10.52
CA ILE A 116 -1.94 -6.58 -10.33
C ILE A 116 -1.20 -6.05 -9.09
N ARG A 117 -0.22 -6.82 -8.62
CA ARG A 117 0.60 -6.44 -7.46
C ARG A 117 1.38 -5.15 -7.75
N GLY A 118 1.43 -4.24 -6.75
CA GLY A 118 2.05 -2.91 -6.91
C GLY A 118 1.19 -1.89 -7.65
N MET A 119 0.11 -2.32 -8.26
CA MET A 119 -0.97 -1.48 -8.77
C MET A 119 -2.22 -1.62 -7.87
N PHE A 120 -3.42 -1.44 -8.42
CA PHE A 120 -4.64 -1.48 -7.62
C PHE A 120 -5.09 -2.90 -7.19
N GLY A 121 -4.35 -3.95 -7.51
CA GLY A 121 -4.59 -5.28 -6.96
C GLY A 121 -4.55 -5.33 -5.42
N GLY A 122 -3.77 -4.45 -4.78
CA GLY A 122 -3.74 -4.29 -3.34
C GLY A 122 -5.09 -3.90 -2.73
N LEU A 123 -5.97 -3.22 -3.47
CA LEU A 123 -7.29 -2.77 -3.00
C LEU A 123 -8.19 -3.91 -2.51
N LEU A 124 -7.95 -5.16 -2.98
CA LEU A 124 -8.70 -6.32 -2.53
C LEU A 124 -8.53 -6.59 -1.02
N ARG A 125 -7.49 -5.99 -0.41
CA ARG A 125 -7.19 -6.12 1.02
C ARG A 125 -7.43 -4.83 1.80
N ALA A 126 -7.93 -3.78 1.14
CA ALA A 126 -8.16 -2.48 1.75
C ALA A 126 -9.07 -2.58 2.98
N LYS A 127 -8.76 -1.78 3.99
CA LYS A 127 -9.53 -1.67 5.23
C LYS A 127 -9.86 -0.22 5.50
N ASN A 128 -11.02 0.00 6.11
CA ASN A 128 -11.41 1.34 6.54
C ASN A 128 -10.35 1.95 7.48
N GLY A 129 -10.07 3.23 7.28
CA GLY A 129 -9.08 3.99 8.04
C GLY A 129 -7.66 3.96 7.48
N GLU A 130 -7.36 3.14 6.47
CA GLU A 130 -6.05 3.16 5.82
C GLU A 130 -5.84 4.46 5.06
N ALA A 131 -4.61 5.01 5.15
CA ALA A 131 -4.27 6.26 4.50
C ALA A 131 -4.14 6.07 2.98
N VAL A 132 -4.72 7.01 2.24
CA VAL A 132 -4.57 7.21 0.80
C VAL A 132 -3.99 8.59 0.60
N VAL A 133 -2.78 8.67 0.11
CA VAL A 133 -2.04 9.92 -0.03
C VAL A 133 -2.01 10.33 -1.50
N LEU A 134 -2.43 11.55 -1.76
CA LEU A 134 -2.35 12.19 -3.06
C LEU A 134 -1.22 13.20 -3.04
N HIS A 135 -0.24 13.07 -3.91
CA HIS A 135 0.86 14.00 -4.09
C HIS A 135 0.65 14.78 -5.39
N ASP A 136 0.78 16.08 -5.33
CA ASP A 136 0.87 16.93 -6.51
C ASP A 136 2.32 17.40 -6.67
N TYR A 137 3.03 16.81 -7.61
CA TYR A 137 4.41 17.16 -7.90
C TYR A 137 4.56 18.49 -8.65
N THR A 138 3.45 19.08 -9.13
CA THR A 138 3.47 20.38 -9.79
C THR A 138 3.48 21.50 -8.75
N SER A 139 2.62 21.40 -7.72
CA SER A 139 2.53 22.37 -6.63
C SER A 139 3.41 22.01 -5.42
N GLY A 140 3.80 20.75 -5.27
CA GLY A 140 4.45 20.22 -4.09
C GLY A 140 3.48 19.93 -2.94
N GLU A 141 2.18 20.03 -3.17
CA GLU A 141 1.16 19.74 -2.16
C GLU A 141 0.97 18.24 -1.94
N GLN A 142 0.58 17.89 -0.73
CA GLN A 142 0.19 16.55 -0.35
C GLN A 142 -1.14 16.60 0.39
N ARG A 143 -2.05 15.71 0.05
CA ARG A 143 -3.35 15.54 0.73
C ARG A 143 -3.51 14.09 1.16
N THR A 144 -3.98 13.90 2.39
CA THR A 144 -4.23 12.57 2.94
C THR A 144 -5.73 12.37 3.09
N PHE A 145 -6.21 11.30 2.49
CA PHE A 145 -7.55 10.74 2.63
C PHE A 145 -7.46 9.46 3.44
N HIS A 146 -8.58 8.99 3.93
CA HIS A 146 -8.65 7.68 4.58
C HIS A 146 -9.71 6.83 3.90
N VAL A 147 -9.44 5.55 3.75
CA VAL A 147 -10.45 4.60 3.27
C VAL A 147 -11.68 4.74 4.16
N SER A 148 -12.74 5.30 3.62
CA SER A 148 -14.01 5.54 4.31
C SER A 148 -14.99 4.37 4.09
N ARG A 149 -14.87 3.69 2.94
CA ARG A 149 -15.79 2.62 2.58
C ARG A 149 -15.13 1.59 1.64
N VAL A 150 -15.13 0.33 2.04
CA VAL A 150 -14.83 -0.78 1.15
C VAL A 150 -16.15 -1.32 0.61
N ILE A 151 -16.47 -0.96 -0.63
CA ILE A 151 -17.69 -1.42 -1.33
C ILE A 151 -17.54 -2.90 -1.69
N GLY A 152 -16.32 -3.28 -2.09
CA GLY A 152 -16.00 -4.66 -2.42
C GLY A 152 -16.35 -5.00 -3.87
N ARG A 153 -16.81 -6.23 -4.08
CA ARG A 153 -17.10 -6.77 -5.40
C ARG A 153 -18.37 -6.16 -6.00
N THR A 154 -18.26 -5.60 -7.19
CA THR A 154 -19.35 -5.07 -8.00
C THR A 154 -19.34 -5.73 -9.37
N LYS A 155 -20.46 -5.64 -10.09
CA LYS A 155 -20.52 -6.16 -11.46
C LYS A 155 -19.71 -5.28 -12.42
N TYR A 156 -19.12 -5.88 -13.46
CA TYR A 156 -18.30 -5.16 -14.46
C TYR A 156 -19.06 -4.04 -15.17
N ASN A 157 -20.37 -4.14 -15.30
CA ASN A 157 -21.25 -3.18 -15.93
C ASN A 157 -21.95 -2.22 -14.95
N ASP A 158 -21.61 -2.28 -13.66
CA ASP A 158 -22.06 -1.30 -12.67
C ASP A 158 -21.15 -0.08 -12.74
N VAL A 159 -21.65 0.96 -13.37
CA VAL A 159 -20.96 2.24 -13.54
C VAL A 159 -21.46 3.33 -12.58
N SER A 160 -22.34 2.98 -11.64
CA SER A 160 -22.93 3.94 -10.69
C SER A 160 -21.87 4.65 -9.85
N TRP A 161 -20.77 3.99 -9.53
CA TRP A 161 -19.67 4.51 -8.74
C TRP A 161 -18.91 5.64 -9.44
N ILE A 162 -18.90 5.67 -10.78
CA ILE A 162 -18.28 6.74 -11.57
C ILE A 162 -19.05 8.05 -11.35
N TYR A 163 -20.36 7.97 -11.32
CA TYR A 163 -21.26 9.13 -11.28
C TYR A 163 -21.78 9.45 -9.88
N GLU A 164 -21.23 8.81 -8.85
CA GLU A 164 -21.57 9.16 -7.47
C GLU A 164 -21.18 10.61 -7.18
N THR A 165 -22.10 11.38 -6.59
CA THR A 165 -21.85 12.80 -6.30
C THR A 165 -21.36 12.98 -4.87
N SER A 166 -20.43 13.93 -4.67
CA SER A 166 -19.95 14.32 -3.36
C SER A 166 -19.80 15.85 -3.30
N SER A 167 -20.10 16.44 -2.17
CA SER A 167 -19.86 17.86 -1.89
C SER A 167 -18.46 18.13 -1.34
N THR A 168 -17.75 17.08 -0.94
CA THR A 168 -16.37 17.11 -0.45
C THR A 168 -15.51 16.25 -1.35
N PRO A 169 -14.17 16.38 -1.30
CA PRO A 169 -13.29 15.50 -2.05
C PRO A 169 -13.54 14.03 -1.68
N LEU A 170 -13.78 13.23 -2.69
CA LEU A 170 -13.98 11.78 -2.60
C LEU A 170 -13.16 11.10 -3.67
N LEU A 171 -12.36 10.12 -3.29
CA LEU A 171 -11.63 9.26 -4.22
C LEU A 171 -12.36 7.92 -4.32
N THR A 172 -12.83 7.55 -5.51
CA THR A 172 -13.35 6.22 -5.80
C THR A 172 -12.30 5.45 -6.60
N LEU A 173 -11.78 4.38 -6.02
CA LEU A 173 -10.69 3.57 -6.55
C LEU A 173 -11.26 2.24 -7.03
N GLN A 174 -10.98 1.88 -8.29
CA GLN A 174 -11.48 0.63 -8.88
C GLN A 174 -10.37 -0.21 -9.47
N THR A 175 -10.51 -1.52 -9.33
CA THR A 175 -9.70 -2.50 -10.04
C THR A 175 -10.52 -3.69 -10.53
N CYS A 176 -9.92 -4.48 -11.43
CA CYS A 176 -10.47 -5.76 -11.88
C CYS A 176 -10.13 -6.87 -10.88
N ILE A 177 -11.04 -7.87 -10.73
CA ILE A 177 -10.80 -9.04 -9.88
C ILE A 177 -10.16 -10.18 -10.67
N GLY A 178 -10.22 -10.17 -11.99
CA GLY A 178 -9.66 -11.19 -12.86
C GLY A 178 -9.14 -10.61 -14.17
N ALA A 179 -8.60 -11.47 -15.03
CA ALA A 179 -7.93 -11.08 -16.28
C ALA A 179 -8.90 -10.76 -17.43
N ASP A 180 -10.15 -11.18 -17.34
CA ASP A 180 -11.14 -10.92 -18.39
C ASP A 180 -11.70 -9.50 -18.28
N ILE A 181 -11.94 -8.85 -19.42
CA ILE A 181 -12.53 -7.51 -19.48
C ILE A 181 -13.92 -7.44 -18.84
N ASN A 182 -14.67 -8.54 -18.84
CA ASN A 182 -15.99 -8.66 -18.24
C ASN A 182 -15.95 -9.18 -16.80
N THR A 183 -14.76 -9.24 -16.18
CA THR A 183 -14.64 -9.66 -14.78
C THR A 183 -15.25 -8.61 -13.85
N ASP A 184 -15.75 -9.06 -12.71
CA ASP A 184 -16.26 -8.18 -11.67
C ASP A 184 -15.18 -7.18 -11.24
N ARG A 185 -15.58 -6.07 -10.67
CA ARG A 185 -14.73 -4.99 -10.19
C ARG A 185 -14.64 -5.02 -8.67
N TRP A 186 -13.57 -4.46 -8.14
CA TRP A 186 -13.43 -4.16 -6.72
C TRP A 186 -13.32 -2.66 -6.54
N VAL A 187 -14.18 -2.13 -5.65
CA VAL A 187 -14.31 -0.69 -5.47
C VAL A 187 -14.06 -0.31 -4.00
N VAL A 188 -13.28 0.74 -3.80
CA VAL A 188 -12.94 1.32 -2.50
C VAL A 188 -13.10 2.83 -2.59
N GLN A 189 -13.62 3.44 -1.54
CA GLN A 189 -13.73 4.89 -1.43
C GLN A 189 -12.89 5.43 -0.28
N ALA A 190 -12.28 6.61 -0.49
CA ALA A 190 -11.52 7.35 0.51
C ALA A 190 -11.96 8.82 0.53
N ALA A 191 -12.11 9.38 1.75
CA ALA A 191 -12.53 10.75 2.01
C ALA A 191 -11.72 11.38 3.17
#